data_6a05f03482e021be87a592fa6d4fe209
#
_entry.id   6a05f03482e021be87a592fa6d4fe209
#
_cell.length_a   1.000
_cell.length_b   1.000
_cell.length_c   1.000
_cell.angle_alpha   90.00
_cell.angle_beta   90.00
_cell.angle_gamma   90.00
#
_symmetry.space_group_name_H-M   'P 1'
#
loop_
_entity.id
_entity.type
_entity.pdbx_description
1 polymer ?
#
loop_
_entity_poly.entity_id
_entity_poly.type
_entity_poly.pdbx_seq_one_letter_code
_entity_poly.pdbx_strand_id
1 'polypeptide(L)'
;MARRIAAVLLLLLPAVITAGIGVAAGYALSNAITVPRVSELATYRPDVVTELRGADGSLLARFALEKRTLIERKEIPDVMVKALLAAEDARFYEHSGIDVVRIGGALLKDLSRRRMAQGASTLTQQLARSVFLTPEKTIARKVNEAFLTVEIEKRFSKDQILTLYLNKIPFGHGAYGVEAASQLYFGHSAKTLSLPEAALLAGLIQRPADYSPFRNAAVARRRRDFVLRRMSEEGYVTEKERAAASEAPIVVSRAAREVTVGPYFCEEVRQYLEKEYGESALYRSGLRVETTLDPKLEAASEEALRWGLRRVDRRAGFRKPRNLVSEGLDPLTWRDPSWDDPAAPADVVTAVVLDVTKSGAEVRVGDRRMTLPATAMRWTRAESPARLLTRGAGAETAGERPVRAPTNVRWRRAAFHGVDRRDYGE
;
A
#
# COMPACT_ATOMS: atom_id res chain seq x y z
N MET A 1 75.54 -18.51 -7.16
CA MET A 1 74.90 -17.21 -7.32
C MET A 1 73.53 -17.37 -8.04
N ALA A 2 73.42 -18.01 -9.19
CA ALA A 2 72.20 -18.19 -9.98
C ALA A 2 71.01 -18.80 -9.23
N ARG A 3 71.19 -19.84 -8.37
CA ARG A 3 70.14 -20.47 -7.56
C ARG A 3 69.52 -19.54 -6.50
N ARG A 4 70.33 -18.62 -5.91
CA ARG A 4 69.82 -17.63 -4.95
C ARG A 4 69.00 -16.52 -5.66
N ILE A 5 69.42 -16.11 -6.86
CA ILE A 5 68.67 -15.16 -7.66
C ILE A 5 67.36 -15.75 -8.13
N ALA A 6 67.33 -17.01 -8.58
CA ALA A 6 66.10 -17.70 -8.97
C ALA A 6 65.13 -17.85 -7.79
N ALA A 7 65.58 -18.13 -6.58
CA ALA A 7 64.77 -18.23 -5.37
C ALA A 7 64.13 -16.88 -4.97
N VAL A 8 64.86 -15.78 -5.09
CA VAL A 8 64.38 -14.42 -4.83
C VAL A 8 63.38 -14.01 -5.89
N LEU A 9 63.58 -14.31 -7.17
CA LEU A 9 62.63 -14.03 -8.25
C LEU A 9 61.35 -14.86 -8.07
N LEU A 10 61.43 -16.10 -7.61
CA LEU A 10 60.28 -16.97 -7.36
C LEU A 10 59.40 -16.48 -6.19
N LEU A 11 60.01 -15.79 -5.19
CA LEU A 11 59.28 -15.15 -4.10
C LEU A 11 58.72 -13.78 -4.46
N LEU A 12 59.38 -13.02 -5.33
CA LEU A 12 58.92 -11.69 -5.75
C LEU A 12 57.84 -11.76 -6.82
N LEU A 13 57.81 -12.78 -7.66
CA LEU A 13 56.84 -12.92 -8.75
C LEU A 13 55.37 -12.94 -8.24
N PRO A 14 54.98 -13.68 -7.22
CA PRO A 14 53.62 -13.61 -6.66
C PRO A 14 53.27 -12.22 -6.09
N ALA A 15 54.26 -11.55 -5.47
CA ALA A 15 54.08 -10.20 -4.94
C ALA A 15 53.82 -9.16 -6.06
N VAL A 16 54.58 -9.25 -7.14
CA VAL A 16 54.41 -8.38 -8.33
C VAL A 16 53.08 -8.68 -9.03
N ILE A 17 52.71 -9.96 -9.16
CA ILE A 17 51.45 -10.36 -9.75
C ILE A 17 50.27 -9.84 -8.91
N THR A 18 50.32 -10.01 -7.60
CA THR A 18 49.30 -9.52 -6.67
C THR A 18 49.17 -8.01 -6.69
N ALA A 19 50.30 -7.28 -6.75
CA ALA A 19 50.33 -5.84 -6.90
C ALA A 19 49.74 -5.40 -8.25
N GLY A 20 50.10 -6.09 -9.33
CA GLY A 20 49.56 -5.81 -10.68
C GLY A 20 48.03 -6.05 -10.76
N ILE A 21 47.56 -7.15 -10.18
CA ILE A 21 46.13 -7.44 -10.06
C ILE A 21 45.45 -6.37 -9.20
N GLY A 22 46.05 -5.96 -8.09
CA GLY A 22 45.52 -4.90 -7.22
C GLY A 22 45.40 -3.54 -7.96
N VAL A 23 46.41 -3.16 -8.73
CA VAL A 23 46.38 -1.94 -9.54
C VAL A 23 45.35 -2.03 -10.66
N ALA A 24 45.29 -3.13 -11.38
CA ALA A 24 44.29 -3.32 -12.45
C ALA A 24 42.85 -3.35 -11.89
N ALA A 25 42.63 -4.02 -10.77
CA ALA A 25 41.34 -4.02 -10.07
C ALA A 25 40.99 -2.61 -9.54
N GLY A 26 41.95 -1.89 -8.97
CA GLY A 26 41.80 -0.50 -8.53
C GLY A 26 41.42 0.44 -9.67
N TYR A 27 42.09 0.30 -10.82
CA TYR A 27 41.77 1.07 -12.01
C TYR A 27 40.40 0.74 -12.59
N ALA A 28 40.07 -0.53 -12.71
CA ALA A 28 38.73 -0.96 -13.14
C ALA A 28 37.64 -0.46 -12.18
N LEU A 29 37.92 -0.49 -10.88
CA LEU A 29 36.98 0.00 -9.84
C LEU A 29 36.84 1.52 -9.91
N SER A 30 37.93 2.29 -10.11
CA SER A 30 37.89 3.75 -10.23
C SER A 30 37.07 4.24 -11.42
N ASN A 31 37.10 3.50 -12.54
CA ASN A 31 36.28 3.80 -13.72
C ASN A 31 34.82 3.37 -13.56
N ALA A 32 34.53 2.41 -12.71
CA ALA A 32 33.18 1.94 -12.39
C ALA A 32 32.49 2.78 -11.29
N ILE A 33 33.27 3.59 -10.54
CA ILE A 33 32.77 4.44 -9.46
C ILE A 33 32.29 5.78 -10.04
N THR A 34 30.99 5.88 -10.31
CA THR A 34 30.35 7.15 -10.60
C THR A 34 29.67 7.62 -9.31
N VAL A 35 30.33 8.47 -8.52
CA VAL A 35 29.77 8.97 -7.26
C VAL A 35 28.91 10.20 -7.56
N PRO A 36 27.58 10.12 -7.41
CA PRO A 36 26.70 11.28 -7.49
C PRO A 36 27.07 12.33 -6.43
N ARG A 37 26.76 13.60 -6.70
CA ARG A 37 27.05 14.68 -5.75
C ARG A 37 26.13 14.57 -4.53
N VAL A 38 26.67 14.13 -3.40
CA VAL A 38 25.93 14.01 -2.13
C VAL A 38 25.40 15.37 -1.64
N SER A 39 25.98 16.49 -2.12
CA SER A 39 25.43 17.83 -1.88
C SER A 39 23.97 18.00 -2.36
N GLU A 40 23.55 17.23 -3.34
CA GLU A 40 22.15 17.20 -3.80
C GLU A 40 21.19 16.65 -2.76
N LEU A 41 21.66 15.87 -1.78
CA LEU A 41 20.84 15.40 -0.67
C LEU A 41 20.42 16.56 0.25
N ALA A 42 21.27 17.59 0.43
CA ALA A 42 20.93 18.75 1.22
C ALA A 42 19.87 19.64 0.56
N THR A 43 19.83 19.63 -0.78
CA THR A 43 18.84 20.33 -1.61
C THR A 43 17.73 19.40 -2.10
N TYR A 44 17.79 18.13 -1.69
CA TYR A 44 16.79 17.15 -2.08
C TYR A 44 15.42 17.61 -1.60
N ARG A 45 14.62 18.07 -2.55
CA ARG A 45 13.20 18.28 -2.37
C ARG A 45 12.50 17.02 -2.84
N PRO A 46 11.87 16.25 -1.96
CA PRO A 46 11.05 15.13 -2.39
C PRO A 46 9.96 15.64 -3.32
N ASP A 47 9.55 14.78 -4.24
CA ASP A 47 8.42 15.04 -5.12
C ASP A 47 7.22 15.51 -4.28
N VAL A 48 6.75 16.70 -4.53
CA VAL A 48 5.65 17.30 -3.78
C VAL A 48 4.35 16.95 -4.49
N VAL A 49 3.37 16.54 -3.71
CA VAL A 49 2.06 16.13 -4.19
C VAL A 49 1.33 17.31 -4.83
N THR A 50 0.84 17.13 -6.05
CA THR A 50 -0.10 18.08 -6.67
C THR A 50 -1.47 17.92 -6.03
N GLU A 51 -2.04 19.02 -5.53
CA GLU A 51 -3.38 19.05 -4.95
C GLU A 51 -4.38 19.66 -5.92
N LEU A 52 -5.46 18.94 -6.16
CA LEU A 52 -6.63 19.43 -6.89
C LEU A 52 -7.71 19.85 -5.89
N ARG A 53 -8.17 21.09 -5.99
CA ARG A 53 -9.13 21.68 -5.05
C ARG A 53 -10.40 22.13 -5.76
N GLY A 54 -11.53 21.99 -5.07
CA GLY A 54 -12.84 22.48 -5.51
C GLY A 54 -13.00 23.98 -5.32
N ALA A 55 -14.12 24.51 -5.81
CA ALA A 55 -14.48 25.91 -5.70
C ALA A 55 -14.59 26.41 -4.25
N ASP A 56 -14.90 25.52 -3.32
CA ASP A 56 -14.95 25.79 -1.88
C ASP A 56 -13.58 25.62 -1.16
N GLY A 57 -12.51 25.35 -1.92
CA GLY A 57 -11.18 25.10 -1.40
C GLY A 57 -10.96 23.69 -0.83
N SER A 58 -12.00 22.84 -0.82
CA SER A 58 -11.87 21.44 -0.37
C SER A 58 -10.96 20.63 -1.29
N LEU A 59 -10.29 19.63 -0.72
CA LEU A 59 -9.43 18.74 -1.48
C LEU A 59 -10.29 17.73 -2.28
N LEU A 60 -10.16 17.75 -3.61
CA LEU A 60 -10.83 16.80 -4.52
C LEU A 60 -9.98 15.56 -4.79
N ALA A 61 -8.70 15.78 -5.11
CA ALA A 61 -7.76 14.70 -5.41
C ALA A 61 -6.31 15.13 -5.15
N ARG A 62 -5.42 14.14 -5.05
CA ARG A 62 -3.97 14.33 -5.01
C ARG A 62 -3.32 13.53 -6.14
N PHE A 63 -2.42 14.17 -6.88
CA PHE A 63 -1.63 13.53 -7.92
C PHE A 63 -0.17 13.47 -7.48
N ALA A 64 0.34 12.27 -7.33
CA ALA A 64 1.73 12.01 -7.01
C ALA A 64 2.10 10.61 -7.49
N LEU A 65 3.32 10.45 -7.99
CA LEU A 65 3.90 9.11 -8.20
C LEU A 65 4.12 8.41 -6.85
N GLU A 66 4.43 9.21 -5.84
CA GLU A 66 4.70 8.76 -4.48
C GLU A 66 3.92 9.64 -3.50
N LYS A 67 3.07 9.03 -2.68
CA LYS A 67 2.38 9.77 -1.61
C LYS A 67 3.38 10.07 -0.51
N ARG A 68 3.77 11.34 -0.37
CA ARG A 68 4.71 11.81 0.64
C ARG A 68 4.17 13.01 1.39
N THR A 69 4.37 12.97 2.69
CA THR A 69 4.22 14.12 3.57
C THR A 69 5.47 14.17 4.44
N LEU A 70 6.21 15.27 4.36
CA LEU A 70 7.44 15.43 5.13
C LEU A 70 7.11 15.69 6.58
N ILE A 71 7.94 15.12 7.46
CA ILE A 71 7.88 15.30 8.89
C ILE A 71 9.27 15.69 9.42
N GLU A 72 9.34 16.65 10.32
CA GLU A 72 10.60 17.07 10.93
C GLU A 72 11.03 16.09 12.04
N ARG A 73 12.34 16.05 12.37
CA ARG A 73 12.85 15.13 13.42
C ARG A 73 12.10 15.27 14.75
N LYS A 74 11.79 16.49 15.16
CA LYS A 74 11.07 16.78 16.41
C LYS A 74 9.63 16.25 16.45
N GLU A 75 9.07 15.97 15.28
CA GLU A 75 7.71 15.50 15.11
C GLU A 75 7.63 13.97 15.01
N ILE A 76 8.80 13.29 14.79
CA ILE A 76 8.89 11.83 14.77
C ILE A 76 8.99 11.34 16.21
N PRO A 77 8.02 10.57 16.71
CA PRO A 77 8.04 10.10 18.09
C PRO A 77 9.18 9.10 18.31
N ASP A 78 9.78 9.13 19.52
CA ASP A 78 10.89 8.26 19.87
C ASP A 78 10.57 6.77 19.77
N VAL A 79 9.31 6.39 19.96
CA VAL A 79 8.85 5.02 19.80
C VAL A 79 9.05 4.52 18.34
N MET A 80 8.83 5.40 17.35
CA MET A 80 9.08 5.04 15.94
C MET A 80 10.57 4.91 15.66
N VAL A 81 11.39 5.82 16.21
CA VAL A 81 12.85 5.76 16.08
C VAL A 81 13.38 4.45 16.67
N LYS A 82 13.01 4.14 17.92
CA LYS A 82 13.42 2.92 18.62
C LYS A 82 12.97 1.66 17.88
N ALA A 83 11.74 1.63 17.34
CA ALA A 83 11.23 0.52 16.53
C ALA A 83 12.06 0.30 15.26
N LEU A 84 12.38 1.39 14.55
CA LEU A 84 13.23 1.36 13.37
C LEU A 84 14.63 0.84 13.70
N LEU A 85 15.27 1.40 14.72
CA LEU A 85 16.62 0.99 15.14
C LEU A 85 16.68 -0.49 15.53
N ALA A 86 15.73 -0.93 16.34
CA ALA A 86 15.65 -2.35 16.75
C ALA A 86 15.45 -3.30 15.56
N ALA A 87 14.68 -2.88 14.55
CA ALA A 87 14.37 -3.68 13.38
C ALA A 87 15.52 -3.73 12.36
N GLU A 88 16.17 -2.58 12.10
CA GLU A 88 17.06 -2.40 10.96
C GLU A 88 18.52 -2.19 11.37
N ASP A 89 18.79 -1.39 12.42
CA ASP A 89 20.15 -0.98 12.74
C ASP A 89 20.31 -0.57 14.22
N ALA A 90 20.34 -1.56 15.13
CA ALA A 90 20.37 -1.31 16.58
C ALA A 90 21.55 -0.43 17.03
N ARG A 91 22.68 -0.50 16.32
CA ARG A 91 23.90 0.26 16.64
C ARG A 91 24.10 1.49 15.76
N PHE A 92 23.04 2.02 15.17
CA PHE A 92 23.08 3.15 14.23
C PHE A 92 23.90 4.34 14.74
N TYR A 93 23.77 4.67 16.02
CA TYR A 93 24.49 5.81 16.63
C TYR A 93 25.95 5.51 16.98
N GLU A 94 26.39 4.23 16.92
CA GLU A 94 27.73 3.81 17.35
C GLU A 94 28.75 3.71 16.19
N HIS A 95 28.26 3.52 14.94
CA HIS A 95 29.14 3.34 13.80
C HIS A 95 29.09 4.54 12.84
N SER A 96 30.12 4.70 11.99
CA SER A 96 30.22 5.78 10.98
C SER A 96 29.73 5.30 9.60
N GLY A 97 28.50 4.80 9.53
CA GLY A 97 27.82 4.41 8.28
C GLY A 97 27.98 2.92 7.93
N ILE A 98 29.10 2.29 8.24
CA ILE A 98 29.34 0.87 8.01
C ILE A 98 29.56 0.19 9.38
N ASP A 99 28.74 -0.79 9.71
CA ASP A 99 28.88 -1.58 10.94
C ASP A 99 29.78 -2.80 10.70
N VAL A 100 31.08 -2.60 10.87
CA VAL A 100 32.09 -3.68 10.68
C VAL A 100 31.93 -4.82 11.68
N VAL A 101 31.46 -4.55 12.91
CA VAL A 101 31.22 -5.56 13.93
C VAL A 101 30.06 -6.47 13.54
N ARG A 102 28.97 -5.86 13.03
CA ARG A 102 27.81 -6.60 12.53
C ARG A 102 28.16 -7.44 11.30
N ILE A 103 28.97 -6.88 10.38
CA ILE A 103 29.47 -7.62 9.22
C ILE A 103 30.31 -8.82 9.65
N GLY A 104 31.25 -8.64 10.59
CA GLY A 104 32.07 -9.72 11.14
C GLY A 104 31.24 -10.80 11.80
N GLY A 105 30.26 -10.42 12.63
CA GLY A 105 29.32 -11.35 13.26
C GLY A 105 28.43 -12.12 12.27
N ALA A 106 28.02 -11.46 11.20
CA ALA A 106 27.25 -12.10 10.12
C ALA A 106 28.10 -13.13 9.37
N LEU A 107 29.35 -12.79 9.00
CA LEU A 107 30.28 -13.69 8.34
C LEU A 107 30.55 -14.95 9.15
N LEU A 108 30.77 -14.83 10.47
CA LEU A 108 30.96 -15.96 11.36
C LEU A 108 29.72 -16.87 11.43
N LYS A 109 28.54 -16.30 11.47
CA LYS A 109 27.26 -17.05 11.45
C LYS A 109 27.00 -17.74 10.11
N ASP A 110 27.35 -17.09 8.99
CA ASP A 110 27.16 -17.62 7.64
C ASP A 110 28.11 -18.81 7.36
N LEU A 111 29.36 -18.73 7.83
CA LEU A 111 30.29 -19.85 7.77
C LEU A 111 29.71 -21.07 8.47
N SER A 112 29.01 -20.86 9.61
CA SER A 112 28.44 -21.96 10.42
C SER A 112 27.14 -22.53 9.83
N ARG A 113 26.35 -21.74 9.05
CA ARG A 113 25.01 -22.12 8.60
C ARG A 113 24.85 -22.32 7.09
N ARG A 114 25.90 -22.12 6.29
CA ARG A 114 25.88 -22.20 4.80
C ARG A 114 24.75 -21.41 4.13
N ARG A 115 24.30 -20.31 4.72
CA ARG A 115 23.28 -19.42 4.17
C ARG A 115 23.76 -17.99 4.30
N MET A 116 23.66 -17.21 3.21
CA MET A 116 24.00 -15.79 3.26
C MET A 116 22.99 -15.05 4.14
N ALA A 117 23.47 -14.45 5.25
CA ALA A 117 22.63 -13.66 6.15
C ALA A 117 22.13 -12.41 5.46
N GLN A 118 20.83 -12.32 5.29
CA GLN A 118 20.16 -11.06 4.90
C GLN A 118 20.11 -10.17 6.14
N GLY A 119 20.63 -8.92 6.04
CA GLY A 119 20.43 -7.90 7.07
C GLY A 119 21.69 -7.20 7.62
N ALA A 120 22.83 -7.28 6.92
CA ALA A 120 24.05 -6.60 7.35
C ALA A 120 24.15 -5.12 6.89
N SER A 121 23.21 -4.60 6.11
CA SER A 121 23.23 -3.22 5.66
C SER A 121 22.71 -2.26 6.73
N THR A 122 23.39 -1.12 6.91
CA THR A 122 23.00 -0.05 7.83
C THR A 122 21.91 0.84 7.25
N LEU A 123 21.26 1.68 8.10
CA LEU A 123 20.28 2.68 7.66
C LEU A 123 20.90 3.66 6.64
N THR A 124 22.15 4.10 6.86
CA THR A 124 22.83 5.01 5.92
C THR A 124 23.09 4.34 4.56
N GLN A 125 23.47 3.06 4.54
CA GLN A 125 23.61 2.30 3.29
C GLN A 125 22.27 2.14 2.58
N GLN A 126 21.18 1.90 3.30
CA GLN A 126 19.84 1.82 2.72
C GLN A 126 19.39 3.19 2.16
N LEU A 127 19.66 4.29 2.87
CA LEU A 127 19.39 5.65 2.38
C LEU A 127 20.19 5.94 1.10
N ALA A 128 21.51 5.71 1.11
CA ALA A 128 22.38 5.88 -0.07
C ALA A 128 21.84 5.13 -1.28
N ARG A 129 21.46 3.88 -1.08
CA ARG A 129 20.86 3.03 -2.12
C ARG A 129 19.53 3.59 -2.64
N SER A 130 18.66 4.04 -1.76
CA SER A 130 17.31 4.49 -2.13
C SER A 130 17.29 5.83 -2.87
N VAL A 131 18.32 6.66 -2.69
CA VAL A 131 18.40 8.01 -3.28
C VAL A 131 19.22 8.03 -4.55
N PHE A 132 20.37 7.34 -4.57
CA PHE A 132 21.40 7.55 -5.59
C PHE A 132 21.62 6.34 -6.51
N LEU A 133 21.10 5.16 -6.20
CA LEU A 133 21.49 3.93 -6.90
C LEU A 133 20.28 3.24 -7.55
N THR A 134 20.56 2.58 -8.67
CA THR A 134 19.58 1.75 -9.39
C THR A 134 19.30 0.43 -8.64
N PRO A 135 18.16 -0.25 -8.92
CA PRO A 135 17.80 -1.52 -8.28
C PRO A 135 18.75 -2.69 -8.62
N GLU A 136 19.63 -2.56 -9.61
CA GLU A 136 20.52 -3.62 -10.08
C GLU A 136 21.46 -4.12 -8.98
N LYS A 137 21.63 -5.43 -8.88
CA LYS A 137 22.48 -6.08 -7.86
C LYS A 137 23.87 -6.36 -8.43
N THR A 138 24.74 -5.35 -8.49
CA THR A 138 26.12 -5.47 -8.97
C THR A 138 27.13 -5.18 -7.86
N ILE A 139 28.35 -5.71 -8.00
CA ILE A 139 29.46 -5.41 -7.07
C ILE A 139 29.78 -3.90 -7.14
N ALA A 140 29.84 -3.32 -8.34
CA ALA A 140 30.11 -1.90 -8.53
C ALA A 140 29.08 -1.03 -7.77
N ARG A 141 27.78 -1.38 -7.84
CA ARG A 141 26.73 -0.71 -7.06
C ARG A 141 27.00 -0.82 -5.54
N LYS A 142 27.47 -1.98 -5.04
CA LYS A 142 27.75 -2.15 -3.61
C LYS A 142 28.95 -1.33 -3.15
N VAL A 143 29.94 -1.17 -4.01
CA VAL A 143 31.09 -0.28 -3.74
C VAL A 143 30.63 1.19 -3.74
N ASN A 144 29.83 1.62 -4.73
CA ASN A 144 29.27 2.96 -4.77
C ASN A 144 28.40 3.26 -3.53
N GLU A 145 27.59 2.27 -3.09
CA GLU A 145 26.80 2.36 -1.85
C GLU A 145 27.70 2.63 -0.63
N ALA A 146 28.83 1.95 -0.51
CA ALA A 146 29.76 2.13 0.61
C ALA A 146 30.41 3.55 0.56
N PHE A 147 30.85 4.01 -0.59
CA PHE A 147 31.40 5.38 -0.76
C PHE A 147 30.38 6.45 -0.41
N LEU A 148 29.17 6.35 -0.97
CA LEU A 148 28.09 7.27 -0.68
C LEU A 148 27.70 7.29 0.80
N THR A 149 27.73 6.13 1.44
CA THR A 149 27.47 5.99 2.87
C THR A 149 28.47 6.80 3.70
N VAL A 150 29.76 6.65 3.44
CA VAL A 150 30.81 7.42 4.12
C VAL A 150 30.66 8.93 3.89
N GLU A 151 30.33 9.30 2.67
CA GLU A 151 30.17 10.72 2.30
C GLU A 151 28.92 11.34 2.95
N ILE A 152 27.82 10.58 3.08
CA ILE A 152 26.61 11.01 3.80
C ILE A 152 26.93 11.21 5.30
N GLU A 153 27.60 10.25 5.93
CA GLU A 153 27.95 10.32 7.36
C GLU A 153 28.93 11.47 7.69
N LYS A 154 29.74 11.90 6.73
CA LYS A 154 30.61 13.08 6.91
C LYS A 154 29.85 14.39 6.89
N ARG A 155 28.72 14.47 6.19
CA ARG A 155 28.00 15.71 5.92
C ARG A 155 26.74 15.90 6.75
N PHE A 156 26.14 14.82 7.19
CA PHE A 156 24.86 14.84 7.91
C PHE A 156 25.02 14.19 9.28
N SER A 157 24.36 14.79 10.27
CA SER A 157 24.26 14.18 11.59
C SER A 157 23.38 12.90 11.54
N LYS A 158 23.50 12.04 12.54
CA LYS A 158 22.68 10.85 12.67
C LYS A 158 21.18 11.15 12.64
N ASP A 159 20.75 12.19 13.33
CA ASP A 159 19.35 12.59 13.32
C ASP A 159 18.87 13.13 11.97
N GLN A 160 19.74 13.81 11.22
CA GLN A 160 19.44 14.22 9.84
C GLN A 160 19.31 13.00 8.92
N ILE A 161 20.24 12.05 9.01
CA ILE A 161 20.19 10.79 8.23
C ILE A 161 18.91 10.00 8.53
N LEU A 162 18.56 9.86 9.82
CA LEU A 162 17.35 9.17 10.26
C LEU A 162 16.09 9.86 9.75
N THR A 163 16.05 11.19 9.81
CA THR A 163 14.92 11.97 9.31
C THR A 163 14.76 11.83 7.80
N LEU A 164 15.85 11.92 7.04
CA LEU A 164 15.86 11.70 5.60
C LEU A 164 15.40 10.29 5.25
N TYR A 165 15.86 9.29 5.99
CA TYR A 165 15.46 7.91 5.81
C TYR A 165 13.95 7.71 6.03
N LEU A 166 13.44 8.17 7.18
CA LEU A 166 12.02 8.03 7.53
C LEU A 166 11.09 8.83 6.62
N ASN A 167 11.59 9.87 5.95
CA ASN A 167 10.83 10.59 4.93
C ASN A 167 10.93 9.98 3.53
N LYS A 168 11.91 9.09 3.27
CA LYS A 168 12.17 8.54 1.92
C LYS A 168 11.69 7.11 1.74
N ILE A 169 11.78 6.28 2.77
CA ILE A 169 11.59 4.84 2.64
C ILE A 169 10.15 4.46 2.23
N PRO A 170 9.96 3.49 1.30
CA PRO A 170 8.63 3.00 0.95
C PRO A 170 8.06 2.10 2.04
N PHE A 171 6.78 2.30 2.36
CA PHE A 171 5.99 1.47 3.26
C PHE A 171 4.93 0.62 2.55
N GLY A 172 4.92 0.65 1.21
CA GLY A 172 3.95 -0.07 0.39
C GLY A 172 2.70 0.76 0.06
N HIS A 173 1.90 0.26 -0.89
CA HIS A 173 0.66 0.90 -1.35
C HIS A 173 0.85 2.38 -1.80
N GLY A 174 2.02 2.70 -2.34
CA GLY A 174 2.36 4.07 -2.76
C GLY A 174 2.70 5.03 -1.63
N ALA A 175 2.72 4.59 -0.36
CA ALA A 175 3.12 5.44 0.76
C ALA A 175 4.65 5.47 0.90
N TYR A 176 5.21 6.66 0.79
CA TYR A 176 6.63 6.94 1.00
C TYR A 176 6.78 7.89 2.19
N GLY A 177 7.62 7.49 3.13
CA GLY A 177 7.81 8.19 4.40
C GLY A 177 6.80 7.81 5.48
N VAL A 178 7.23 8.01 6.72
CA VAL A 178 6.51 7.55 7.92
C VAL A 178 5.17 8.27 8.11
N GLU A 179 5.08 9.55 7.77
CA GLU A 179 3.84 10.32 7.90
C GLU A 179 2.77 9.80 6.92
N ALA A 180 3.13 9.64 5.63
CA ALA A 180 2.22 9.09 4.64
C ALA A 180 1.81 7.65 4.97
N ALA A 181 2.73 6.86 5.53
CA ALA A 181 2.44 5.51 5.98
C ALA A 181 1.48 5.50 7.18
N SER A 182 1.67 6.36 8.17
CA SER A 182 0.78 6.49 9.32
C SER A 182 -0.63 6.88 8.90
N GLN A 183 -0.76 7.88 8.03
CA GLN A 183 -2.04 8.28 7.47
C GLN A 183 -2.71 7.13 6.69
N LEU A 184 -1.93 6.41 5.86
CA LEU A 184 -2.44 5.29 5.07
C LEU A 184 -2.94 4.13 5.94
N TYR A 185 -2.12 3.70 6.89
CA TYR A 185 -2.41 2.48 7.65
C TYR A 185 -3.34 2.75 8.84
N PHE A 186 -3.24 3.92 9.49
CA PHE A 186 -3.94 4.20 10.74
C PHE A 186 -4.91 5.39 10.67
N GLY A 187 -4.80 6.25 9.64
CA GLY A 187 -5.68 7.41 9.46
C GLY A 187 -5.34 8.60 10.36
N HIS A 188 -4.16 8.61 10.97
CA HIS A 188 -3.68 9.72 11.82
C HIS A 188 -2.19 10.01 11.59
N SER A 189 -1.73 11.16 12.08
CA SER A 189 -0.33 11.59 11.94
C SER A 189 0.64 10.67 12.65
N ALA A 190 1.83 10.50 12.06
CA ALA A 190 2.93 9.76 12.67
C ALA A 190 3.38 10.32 14.03
N LYS A 191 3.07 11.58 14.33
CA LYS A 191 3.35 12.23 15.63
C LYS A 191 2.71 11.50 16.81
N THR A 192 1.60 10.80 16.58
CA THR A 192 0.80 10.14 17.62
C THR A 192 0.87 8.60 17.53
N LEU A 193 1.88 8.06 16.84
CA LEU A 193 2.05 6.60 16.73
C LEU A 193 2.21 5.94 18.10
N SER A 194 1.40 4.94 18.36
CA SER A 194 1.53 4.05 19.49
C SER A 194 2.64 3.00 19.27
N LEU A 195 3.06 2.32 20.34
CA LEU A 195 4.08 1.28 20.27
C LEU A 195 3.75 0.16 19.25
N PRO A 196 2.54 -0.45 19.25
CA PRO A 196 2.22 -1.49 18.28
C PRO A 196 2.17 -0.97 16.83
N GLU A 197 1.77 0.27 16.60
CA GLU A 197 1.74 0.89 15.28
C GLU A 197 3.15 1.19 14.76
N ALA A 198 4.01 1.78 15.60
CA ALA A 198 5.40 2.04 15.26
C ALA A 198 6.16 0.73 14.94
N ALA A 199 5.93 -0.32 15.73
CA ALA A 199 6.52 -1.64 15.49
C ALA A 199 5.99 -2.28 14.19
N LEU A 200 4.72 -2.08 13.86
CA LEU A 200 4.15 -2.54 12.59
C LEU A 200 4.82 -1.81 11.42
N LEU A 201 4.89 -0.47 11.43
CA LEU A 201 5.53 0.31 10.36
C LEU A 201 7.00 -0.09 10.19
N ALA A 202 7.78 -0.16 11.26
CA ALA A 202 9.17 -0.60 11.20
C ALA A 202 9.30 -2.01 10.60
N GLY A 203 8.33 -2.88 10.90
CA GLY A 203 8.27 -4.23 10.34
C GLY A 203 8.02 -4.26 8.83
N LEU A 204 7.27 -3.32 8.29
CA LEU A 204 6.93 -3.25 6.86
C LEU A 204 8.14 -2.95 5.97
N ILE A 205 9.12 -2.18 6.46
CA ILE A 205 10.23 -1.62 5.66
C ILE A 205 10.96 -2.70 4.84
N GLN A 206 11.19 -3.86 5.40
CA GLN A 206 11.95 -4.93 4.75
C GLN A 206 11.26 -5.49 3.50
N ARG A 207 9.94 -5.70 3.56
CA ARG A 207 9.09 -6.23 2.47
C ARG A 207 7.68 -5.66 2.56
N PRO A 208 7.47 -4.41 2.14
CA PRO A 208 6.20 -3.72 2.37
C PRO A 208 4.99 -4.43 1.73
N ALA A 209 5.18 -5.05 0.56
CA ALA A 209 4.10 -5.78 -0.12
C ALA A 209 3.73 -7.09 0.60
N ASP A 210 4.74 -7.81 1.13
CA ASP A 210 4.53 -9.13 1.75
C ASP A 210 4.00 -9.01 3.18
N TYR A 211 4.41 -7.96 3.90
CA TYR A 211 4.06 -7.73 5.31
C TYR A 211 2.85 -6.83 5.51
N SER A 212 2.23 -6.36 4.41
CA SER A 212 1.07 -5.47 4.47
C SER A 212 -0.10 -6.08 5.23
N PRO A 213 -0.65 -5.39 6.24
CA PRO A 213 -1.84 -5.84 6.97
C PRO A 213 -3.10 -5.86 6.11
N PHE A 214 -3.15 -5.09 5.01
CA PHE A 214 -4.23 -5.13 4.04
C PHE A 214 -4.28 -6.43 3.24
N ARG A 215 -3.13 -7.10 3.05
CA ARG A 215 -3.04 -8.38 2.32
C ARG A 215 -3.12 -9.58 3.24
N ASN A 216 -2.41 -9.53 4.37
CA ASN A 216 -2.35 -10.64 5.31
C ASN A 216 -2.06 -10.18 6.74
N ALA A 217 -3.11 -9.98 7.51
CA ALA A 217 -3.01 -9.52 8.90
C ALA A 217 -2.19 -10.46 9.80
N ALA A 218 -2.22 -11.78 9.56
CA ALA A 218 -1.46 -12.74 10.36
C ALA A 218 0.06 -12.63 10.10
N VAL A 219 0.48 -12.39 8.85
CA VAL A 219 1.89 -12.14 8.50
C VAL A 219 2.36 -10.82 9.09
N ALA A 220 1.54 -9.77 8.95
CA ALA A 220 1.81 -8.45 9.52
C ALA A 220 1.98 -8.52 11.04
N ARG A 221 1.10 -9.27 11.74
CA ARG A 221 1.18 -9.49 13.18
C ARG A 221 2.49 -10.16 13.58
N ARG A 222 2.86 -11.25 12.93
CA ARG A 222 4.14 -11.94 13.22
C ARG A 222 5.34 -11.02 13.02
N ARG A 223 5.31 -10.17 11.99
CA ARG A 223 6.41 -9.23 11.72
C ARG A 223 6.45 -8.08 12.74
N ARG A 224 5.32 -7.54 13.15
CA ARG A 224 5.21 -6.58 14.27
C ARG A 224 5.78 -7.17 15.55
N ASP A 225 5.37 -8.38 15.90
CA ASP A 225 5.78 -9.05 17.14
C ASP A 225 7.29 -9.40 17.12
N PHE A 226 7.87 -9.64 15.94
CA PHE A 226 9.32 -9.72 15.76
C PHE A 226 10.00 -8.39 16.14
N VAL A 227 9.49 -7.25 15.65
CA VAL A 227 10.06 -5.92 15.97
C VAL A 227 9.92 -5.62 17.46
N LEU A 228 8.76 -5.87 18.04
CA LEU A 228 8.52 -5.69 19.49
C LEU A 228 9.51 -6.51 20.34
N ARG A 229 9.77 -7.77 19.95
CA ARG A 229 10.79 -8.59 20.61
C ARG A 229 12.17 -7.96 20.49
N ARG A 230 12.57 -7.49 19.31
CA ARG A 230 13.85 -6.80 19.13
C ARG A 230 13.95 -5.55 20.00
N MET A 231 12.86 -4.76 20.10
CA MET A 231 12.82 -3.60 20.98
C MET A 231 13.04 -3.96 22.46
N SER A 232 12.51 -5.11 22.91
CA SER A 232 12.72 -5.62 24.27
C SER A 232 14.16 -6.12 24.47
N GLU A 233 14.72 -6.83 23.48
CA GLU A 233 16.11 -7.30 23.49
C GLU A 233 17.14 -6.14 23.56
N GLU A 234 16.84 -5.01 22.89
CA GLU A 234 17.66 -3.79 22.92
C GLU A 234 17.36 -2.89 24.14
N GLY A 235 16.44 -3.30 25.02
CA GLY A 235 16.08 -2.52 26.23
C GLY A 235 15.25 -1.26 25.96
N TYR A 236 14.67 -1.12 24.79
CA TYR A 236 13.84 0.06 24.44
C TYR A 236 12.45 0.00 25.03
N VAL A 237 11.96 -1.19 25.35
CA VAL A 237 10.67 -1.43 26.01
C VAL A 237 10.81 -2.57 27.02
N THR A 238 10.01 -2.53 28.06
CA THR A 238 9.92 -3.61 29.06
C THR A 238 9.18 -4.81 28.50
N GLU A 239 9.37 -5.98 29.08
CA GLU A 239 8.65 -7.19 28.70
C GLU A 239 7.11 -7.04 28.86
N LYS A 240 6.67 -6.29 29.87
CA LYS A 240 5.25 -5.97 30.08
C LYS A 240 4.67 -5.13 28.94
N GLU A 241 5.37 -4.09 28.52
CA GLU A 241 4.96 -3.24 27.37
C GLU A 241 4.95 -4.04 26.06
N ARG A 242 6.00 -4.87 25.85
CA ARG A 242 6.08 -5.77 24.69
C ARG A 242 4.87 -6.71 24.63
N ALA A 243 4.54 -7.37 25.75
CA ALA A 243 3.43 -8.30 25.79
C ALA A 243 2.09 -7.59 25.50
N ALA A 244 1.83 -6.46 26.16
CA ALA A 244 0.62 -5.67 25.92
C ALA A 244 0.50 -5.21 24.45
N ALA A 245 1.62 -4.76 23.84
CA ALA A 245 1.64 -4.34 22.45
C ALA A 245 1.44 -5.51 21.46
N SER A 246 1.90 -6.71 21.78
CA SER A 246 1.69 -7.92 20.97
C SER A 246 0.26 -8.42 21.02
N GLU A 247 -0.46 -8.22 22.12
CA GLU A 247 -1.89 -8.55 22.25
C GLU A 247 -2.81 -7.55 21.54
N ALA A 248 -2.35 -6.30 21.39
CA ALA A 248 -3.12 -5.27 20.73
C ALA A 248 -3.53 -5.68 19.30
N PRO A 249 -4.82 -5.51 18.91
CA PRO A 249 -5.26 -5.80 17.57
C PRO A 249 -4.59 -4.86 16.56
N ILE A 250 -4.33 -5.35 15.35
CA ILE A 250 -3.92 -4.48 14.24
C ILE A 250 -5.21 -3.86 13.68
N VAL A 251 -5.42 -2.59 14.00
CA VAL A 251 -6.54 -1.81 13.48
C VAL A 251 -6.00 -0.95 12.34
N VAL A 252 -6.37 -1.27 11.11
CA VAL A 252 -6.03 -0.46 9.94
C VAL A 252 -7.19 0.45 9.57
N SER A 253 -6.85 1.68 9.21
CA SER A 253 -7.85 2.66 8.75
C SER A 253 -8.46 2.20 7.44
N ARG A 254 -9.79 2.16 7.39
CA ARG A 254 -10.54 1.99 6.14
C ARG A 254 -10.66 3.30 5.35
N ALA A 255 -10.29 4.42 5.96
CA ALA A 255 -10.37 5.75 5.37
C ALA A 255 -9.27 6.04 4.33
N ALA A 256 -8.33 5.12 4.15
CA ALA A 256 -7.18 5.28 3.25
C ALA A 256 -7.51 5.21 1.75
N ARG A 257 -8.76 4.99 1.36
CA ARG A 257 -9.22 5.44 0.06
C ARG A 257 -9.46 6.94 0.17
N GLU A 258 -8.54 7.73 -0.35
CA GLU A 258 -8.83 9.14 -0.65
C GLU A 258 -10.17 9.15 -1.39
N VAL A 259 -11.18 9.70 -0.73
CA VAL A 259 -12.48 9.92 -1.38
C VAL A 259 -12.21 10.97 -2.45
N THR A 260 -11.93 10.53 -3.66
CA THR A 260 -11.83 11.42 -4.79
C THR A 260 -13.25 11.86 -5.09
N VAL A 261 -13.54 13.13 -4.82
CA VAL A 261 -14.81 13.74 -5.20
C VAL A 261 -14.78 13.99 -6.70
N GLY A 262 -15.79 13.48 -7.43
CA GLY A 262 -15.84 13.61 -8.87
C GLY A 262 -14.65 12.88 -9.57
N PRO A 263 -14.51 11.55 -9.44
CA PRO A 263 -13.33 10.84 -9.94
C PRO A 263 -13.12 10.98 -11.44
N TYR A 264 -14.19 11.07 -12.21
CA TYR A 264 -14.11 11.29 -13.66
C TYR A 264 -13.60 12.69 -13.99
N PHE A 265 -14.10 13.71 -13.29
CA PHE A 265 -13.62 15.08 -13.43
C PHE A 265 -12.14 15.20 -13.05
N CYS A 266 -11.75 14.61 -11.93
CA CYS A 266 -10.35 14.60 -11.49
C CYS A 266 -9.44 13.93 -12.51
N GLU A 267 -9.88 12.85 -13.17
CA GLU A 267 -9.10 12.16 -14.21
C GLU A 267 -8.96 13.03 -15.47
N GLU A 268 -10.01 13.71 -15.90
CA GLU A 268 -9.93 14.66 -17.02
C GLU A 268 -8.96 15.81 -16.74
N VAL A 269 -9.00 16.38 -15.53
CA VAL A 269 -8.06 17.43 -15.11
C VAL A 269 -6.64 16.86 -15.06
N ARG A 270 -6.44 15.65 -14.56
CA ARG A 270 -5.13 14.98 -14.54
C ARG A 270 -4.54 14.85 -15.95
N GLN A 271 -5.33 14.35 -16.92
CA GLN A 271 -4.91 14.19 -18.31
C GLN A 271 -4.59 15.55 -18.96
N TYR A 272 -5.41 16.58 -18.70
CA TYR A 272 -5.16 17.93 -19.17
C TYR A 272 -3.83 18.48 -18.64
N LEU A 273 -3.60 18.37 -17.32
CA LEU A 273 -2.36 18.85 -16.69
C LEU A 273 -1.12 18.10 -17.19
N GLU A 274 -1.22 16.79 -17.37
CA GLU A 274 -0.12 15.97 -17.89
C GLU A 274 0.25 16.37 -19.32
N LYS A 275 -0.77 16.62 -20.16
CA LYS A 275 -0.58 17.05 -21.55
C LYS A 275 0.02 18.45 -21.66
N GLU A 276 -0.46 19.42 -20.88
CA GLU A 276 -0.07 20.83 -20.98
C GLU A 276 1.24 21.14 -20.23
N TYR A 277 1.48 20.52 -19.09
CA TYR A 277 2.63 20.83 -18.23
C TYR A 277 3.65 19.68 -18.11
N GLY A 278 3.32 18.50 -18.61
CA GLY A 278 4.14 17.30 -18.57
C GLY A 278 4.09 16.55 -17.24
N GLU A 279 4.50 15.29 -17.29
CA GLU A 279 4.49 14.35 -16.17
C GLU A 279 5.27 14.86 -14.95
N SER A 280 6.44 15.47 -15.20
CA SER A 280 7.30 15.99 -14.13
C SER A 280 6.65 17.14 -13.36
N ALA A 281 5.95 18.04 -14.03
CA ALA A 281 5.22 19.13 -13.38
C ALA A 281 4.06 18.60 -12.57
N LEU A 282 3.28 17.69 -13.13
CA LEU A 282 2.11 17.10 -12.49
C LEU A 282 2.45 16.31 -11.21
N TYR A 283 3.47 15.45 -11.28
CA TYR A 283 3.70 14.48 -10.20
C TYR A 283 4.85 14.82 -9.25
N ARG A 284 5.67 15.85 -9.57
CA ARG A 284 6.89 16.16 -8.80
C ARG A 284 6.99 17.62 -8.32
N SER A 285 6.28 18.53 -8.98
CA SER A 285 6.45 19.97 -8.69
C SER A 285 5.50 20.50 -7.63
N GLY A 286 4.52 19.72 -7.18
CA GLY A 286 3.58 20.13 -6.15
C GLY A 286 2.66 21.27 -6.59
N LEU A 287 2.01 21.11 -7.73
CA LEU A 287 1.07 22.10 -8.23
C LEU A 287 -0.13 22.22 -7.26
N ARG A 288 -0.59 23.42 -7.05
CA ARG A 288 -1.88 23.70 -6.45
C ARG A 288 -2.85 24.10 -7.55
N VAL A 289 -3.80 23.21 -7.83
CA VAL A 289 -4.76 23.37 -8.90
C VAL A 289 -6.13 23.69 -8.30
N GLU A 290 -6.62 24.87 -8.55
CA GLU A 290 -7.96 25.30 -8.14
C GLU A 290 -8.93 25.12 -9.29
N THR A 291 -10.07 24.51 -9.02
CA THR A 291 -11.11 24.24 -10.02
C THR A 291 -12.42 24.91 -9.63
N THR A 292 -13.32 24.98 -10.57
CA THR A 292 -14.69 25.49 -10.36
C THR A 292 -15.68 24.39 -9.92
N LEU A 293 -15.22 23.15 -9.68
CA LEU A 293 -16.08 22.07 -9.23
C LEU A 293 -16.62 22.37 -7.84
N ASP A 294 -17.96 22.42 -7.72
CA ASP A 294 -18.64 22.44 -6.43
C ASP A 294 -18.89 21.00 -5.96
N PRO A 295 -18.26 20.55 -4.84
CA PRO A 295 -18.41 19.17 -4.37
C PRO A 295 -19.84 18.76 -4.02
N LYS A 296 -20.69 19.73 -3.62
CA LYS A 296 -22.09 19.43 -3.29
C LYS A 296 -22.91 19.20 -4.55
N LEU A 297 -22.70 20.04 -5.58
CA LEU A 297 -23.34 19.87 -6.87
C LEU A 297 -22.88 18.58 -7.56
N GLU A 298 -21.61 18.25 -7.47
CA GLU A 298 -21.05 17.00 -7.99
C GLU A 298 -21.71 15.78 -7.35
N ALA A 299 -21.78 15.76 -6.00
CA ALA A 299 -22.44 14.66 -5.28
C ALA A 299 -23.93 14.52 -5.69
N ALA A 300 -24.64 15.61 -5.85
CA ALA A 300 -26.02 15.60 -6.30
C ALA A 300 -26.16 15.11 -7.75
N SER A 301 -25.22 15.52 -8.63
CA SER A 301 -25.17 15.10 -10.03
C SER A 301 -24.86 13.61 -10.17
N GLU A 302 -23.90 13.09 -9.41
CA GLU A 302 -23.61 11.65 -9.36
C GLU A 302 -24.82 10.84 -8.87
N GLU A 303 -25.50 11.30 -7.84
CA GLU A 303 -26.70 10.63 -7.33
C GLU A 303 -27.81 10.60 -8.38
N ALA A 304 -28.07 11.74 -9.03
CA ALA A 304 -29.06 11.85 -10.10
C ALA A 304 -28.71 10.95 -11.30
N LEU A 305 -27.44 10.93 -11.73
CA LEU A 305 -26.96 10.07 -12.81
C LEU A 305 -27.13 8.58 -12.44
N ARG A 306 -26.70 8.19 -11.25
CA ARG A 306 -26.84 6.82 -10.74
C ARG A 306 -28.32 6.41 -10.67
N TRP A 307 -29.18 7.29 -10.22
CA TRP A 307 -30.62 7.05 -10.22
C TRP A 307 -31.18 6.87 -11.64
N GLY A 308 -30.80 7.73 -12.58
CA GLY A 308 -31.20 7.65 -13.99
C GLY A 308 -30.75 6.33 -14.64
N LEU A 309 -29.47 5.96 -14.49
CA LEU A 309 -28.90 4.71 -14.99
C LEU A 309 -29.63 3.48 -14.42
N ARG A 310 -29.97 3.52 -13.14
CA ARG A 310 -30.74 2.45 -12.47
C ARG A 310 -32.15 2.32 -13.06
N ARG A 311 -32.80 3.45 -13.40
CA ARG A 311 -34.10 3.40 -14.08
C ARG A 311 -34.02 2.80 -15.47
N VAL A 312 -32.98 3.17 -16.23
CA VAL A 312 -32.75 2.58 -17.57
C VAL A 312 -32.50 1.08 -17.44
N ASP A 313 -31.66 0.66 -16.52
CA ASP A 313 -31.35 -0.76 -16.32
C ASP A 313 -32.58 -1.58 -15.88
N ARG A 314 -33.45 -1.02 -15.03
CA ARG A 314 -34.70 -1.68 -14.66
C ARG A 314 -35.69 -1.78 -15.83
N ARG A 315 -35.73 -0.77 -16.73
CA ARG A 315 -36.56 -0.82 -17.95
C ARG A 315 -36.04 -1.85 -18.94
N ALA A 316 -34.71 -2.08 -18.99
CA ALA A 316 -34.10 -3.11 -19.82
C ALA A 316 -34.42 -4.54 -19.36
N GLY A 317 -35.07 -4.69 -18.18
CA GLY A 317 -35.52 -5.97 -17.63
C GLY A 317 -34.49 -6.63 -16.73
N PHE A 318 -34.99 -7.63 -16.01
CA PHE A 318 -34.17 -8.43 -15.09
C PHE A 318 -33.30 -9.43 -15.84
N ARG A 319 -32.01 -9.42 -15.57
CA ARG A 319 -31.07 -10.37 -16.14
C ARG A 319 -30.99 -11.60 -15.23
N LYS A 320 -31.08 -12.79 -15.83
CA LYS A 320 -30.97 -14.06 -15.10
C LYS A 320 -29.63 -14.11 -14.35
N PRO A 321 -29.65 -14.26 -13.03
CA PRO A 321 -28.42 -14.34 -12.26
C PRO A 321 -27.76 -15.72 -12.42
N ARG A 322 -26.50 -15.79 -12.02
CA ARG A 322 -25.73 -17.01 -11.93
C ARG A 322 -26.35 -17.95 -10.89
N ASN A 323 -26.38 -19.25 -11.13
CA ASN A 323 -26.87 -20.25 -10.21
C ASN A 323 -25.70 -21.06 -9.65
N LEU A 324 -25.31 -20.75 -8.40
CA LEU A 324 -24.18 -21.39 -7.74
C LEU A 324 -24.36 -22.90 -7.59
N VAL A 325 -25.55 -23.35 -7.26
CA VAL A 325 -25.83 -24.78 -7.06
C VAL A 325 -25.66 -25.56 -8.37
N SER A 326 -26.11 -25.01 -9.51
CA SER A 326 -25.91 -25.66 -10.80
C SER A 326 -24.44 -25.70 -11.25
N GLU A 327 -23.60 -24.87 -10.66
CA GLU A 327 -22.16 -24.81 -10.88
C GLU A 327 -21.37 -25.65 -9.87
N GLY A 328 -22.06 -26.38 -8.98
CA GLY A 328 -21.42 -27.20 -7.94
C GLY A 328 -20.84 -26.40 -6.77
N LEU A 329 -21.24 -25.14 -6.62
CA LEU A 329 -20.79 -24.26 -5.54
C LEU A 329 -21.81 -24.20 -4.41
N ASP A 330 -21.32 -24.22 -3.16
CA ASP A 330 -22.19 -24.11 -1.99
C ASP A 330 -22.52 -22.64 -1.70
N PRO A 331 -23.82 -22.25 -1.75
CA PRO A 331 -24.25 -20.88 -1.44
C PRO A 331 -23.91 -20.38 -0.03
N LEU A 332 -23.70 -21.29 0.93
CA LEU A 332 -23.39 -20.93 2.31
C LEU A 332 -21.91 -20.56 2.51
N THR A 333 -21.04 -21.17 1.74
CA THR A 333 -19.58 -20.99 1.87
C THR A 333 -18.97 -20.14 0.76
N TRP A 334 -19.66 -20.01 -0.38
CA TRP A 334 -19.17 -19.21 -1.52
C TRP A 334 -19.00 -17.74 -1.13
N ARG A 335 -17.87 -17.12 -1.52
CA ARG A 335 -17.59 -15.70 -1.28
C ARG A 335 -17.38 -14.97 -2.60
N ASP A 336 -17.96 -13.78 -2.72
CA ASP A 336 -17.65 -12.86 -3.81
C ASP A 336 -16.42 -12.02 -3.43
N PRO A 337 -15.40 -11.90 -4.30
CA PRO A 337 -14.23 -11.06 -4.02
C PRO A 337 -14.56 -9.60 -3.69
N SER A 338 -15.67 -9.08 -4.20
CA SER A 338 -16.13 -7.71 -3.91
C SER A 338 -16.59 -7.49 -2.46
N TRP A 339 -16.83 -8.56 -1.69
CA TRP A 339 -17.24 -8.44 -0.28
C TRP A 339 -16.10 -8.02 0.65
N ASP A 340 -14.86 -8.26 0.23
CA ASP A 340 -13.67 -7.85 0.98
C ASP A 340 -13.35 -6.36 0.74
N ASP A 341 -14.04 -5.75 -0.23
CA ASP A 341 -13.95 -4.34 -0.55
C ASP A 341 -15.15 -3.60 0.07
N PRO A 342 -14.93 -2.65 1.01
CA PRO A 342 -16.01 -1.90 1.61
C PRO A 342 -16.71 -1.06 0.55
N ALA A 343 -17.88 -1.50 0.13
CA ALA A 343 -18.69 -0.79 -0.85
C ALA A 343 -19.09 0.59 -0.31
N ALA A 344 -18.96 1.64 -1.14
CA ALA A 344 -19.47 2.94 -0.82
C ALA A 344 -21.00 2.89 -0.59
N PRO A 345 -21.58 3.82 0.19
CA PRO A 345 -23.01 3.79 0.54
C PRO A 345 -23.99 3.65 -0.63
N ALA A 346 -23.58 3.98 -1.85
CA ALA A 346 -24.41 3.91 -3.05
C ALA A 346 -24.07 2.74 -4.00
N ASP A 347 -23.12 1.87 -3.65
CA ASP A 347 -22.64 0.84 -4.55
C ASP A 347 -23.57 -0.35 -4.66
N VAL A 348 -23.46 -1.06 -5.77
CA VAL A 348 -24.12 -2.33 -6.03
C VAL A 348 -23.29 -3.43 -5.37
N VAL A 349 -23.95 -4.21 -4.52
CA VAL A 349 -23.31 -5.33 -3.82
C VAL A 349 -23.83 -6.64 -4.38
N THR A 350 -22.95 -7.58 -4.67
CA THR A 350 -23.33 -8.96 -4.98
C THR A 350 -23.88 -9.61 -3.69
N ALA A 351 -25.01 -10.28 -3.80
CA ALA A 351 -25.59 -11.04 -2.69
C ALA A 351 -25.93 -12.46 -3.14
N VAL A 352 -25.77 -13.41 -2.24
CA VAL A 352 -26.23 -14.79 -2.44
C VAL A 352 -27.65 -14.90 -1.90
N VAL A 353 -28.59 -15.35 -2.74
CA VAL A 353 -29.95 -15.65 -2.32
C VAL A 353 -29.95 -17.05 -1.69
N LEU A 354 -30.32 -17.14 -0.42
CA LEU A 354 -30.36 -18.39 0.31
C LEU A 354 -31.73 -19.05 0.23
N ASP A 355 -32.81 -18.24 0.37
CA ASP A 355 -34.18 -18.69 0.29
C ASP A 355 -35.10 -17.62 -0.29
N VAL A 356 -36.23 -18.04 -0.86
CA VAL A 356 -37.26 -17.12 -1.40
C VAL A 356 -38.63 -17.58 -0.92
N THR A 357 -39.29 -16.67 -0.21
CA THR A 357 -40.65 -16.86 0.33
C THR A 357 -41.63 -15.91 -0.35
N LYS A 358 -42.92 -16.04 -0.01
CA LYS A 358 -43.96 -15.10 -0.47
C LYS A 358 -43.74 -13.66 0.07
N SER A 359 -43.14 -13.55 1.24
CA SER A 359 -42.88 -12.26 1.92
C SER A 359 -41.57 -11.59 1.47
N GLY A 360 -40.63 -12.35 0.92
CA GLY A 360 -39.33 -11.78 0.49
C GLY A 360 -38.28 -12.84 0.19
N ALA A 361 -37.03 -12.42 0.16
CA ALA A 361 -35.90 -13.32 -0.03
C ALA A 361 -34.88 -13.13 1.11
N GLU A 362 -34.36 -14.25 1.63
CA GLU A 362 -33.20 -14.23 2.50
C GLU A 362 -31.94 -14.17 1.64
N VAL A 363 -31.09 -13.19 1.90
CA VAL A 363 -29.85 -12.97 1.16
C VAL A 363 -28.66 -12.87 2.10
N ARG A 364 -27.48 -13.29 1.60
CA ARG A 364 -26.21 -13.18 2.31
C ARG A 364 -25.23 -12.31 1.56
N VAL A 365 -24.60 -11.39 2.30
CA VAL A 365 -23.49 -10.54 1.84
C VAL A 365 -22.35 -10.67 2.84
N GLY A 366 -21.26 -11.27 2.46
CA GLY A 366 -20.20 -11.65 3.41
C GLY A 366 -20.73 -12.62 4.47
N ASP A 367 -20.56 -12.25 5.71
CA ASP A 367 -21.03 -13.03 6.87
C ASP A 367 -22.40 -12.54 7.39
N ARG A 368 -22.98 -11.51 6.75
CA ARG A 368 -24.27 -10.94 7.14
C ARG A 368 -25.41 -11.53 6.35
N ARG A 369 -26.48 -11.92 7.03
CA ARG A 369 -27.77 -12.30 6.44
C ARG A 369 -28.74 -11.15 6.55
N MET A 370 -29.57 -10.96 5.53
CA MET A 370 -30.56 -9.90 5.44
C MET A 370 -31.79 -10.42 4.73
N THR A 371 -32.95 -9.87 5.08
CA THR A 371 -34.21 -10.17 4.40
C THR A 371 -34.55 -9.03 3.44
N LEU A 372 -34.77 -9.35 2.17
CA LEU A 372 -35.28 -8.42 1.17
C LEU A 372 -36.80 -8.57 1.09
N PRO A 373 -37.59 -7.55 1.40
CA PRO A 373 -39.03 -7.65 1.31
C PRO A 373 -39.49 -7.81 -0.14
N ALA A 374 -40.62 -8.53 -0.35
CA ALA A 374 -41.16 -8.78 -1.67
C ALA A 374 -41.44 -7.48 -2.48
N THR A 375 -41.74 -6.38 -1.77
CA THR A 375 -41.95 -5.06 -2.37
C THR A 375 -40.70 -4.53 -3.06
N ALA A 376 -39.52 -4.76 -2.49
CA ALA A 376 -38.24 -4.34 -3.06
C ALA A 376 -37.86 -5.16 -4.32
N MET A 377 -38.46 -6.34 -4.49
CA MET A 377 -38.18 -7.26 -5.59
C MET A 377 -39.22 -7.22 -6.72
N ARG A 378 -40.25 -6.38 -6.66
CA ARG A 378 -41.31 -6.32 -7.67
C ARG A 378 -40.79 -6.14 -9.09
N TRP A 379 -39.71 -5.36 -9.27
CA TRP A 379 -39.11 -5.10 -10.56
C TRP A 379 -38.43 -6.32 -11.21
N THR A 380 -38.09 -7.33 -10.43
CA THR A 380 -37.51 -8.59 -10.94
C THR A 380 -38.54 -9.49 -11.61
N ARG A 381 -39.82 -9.19 -11.37
CA ARG A 381 -40.99 -9.86 -11.99
C ARG A 381 -41.53 -9.08 -13.18
N ALA A 382 -40.99 -7.88 -13.47
CA ALA A 382 -41.41 -7.08 -14.62
C ALA A 382 -41.08 -7.86 -15.89
N GLU A 383 -42.10 -8.03 -16.72
CA GLU A 383 -41.97 -8.70 -18.03
C GLU A 383 -40.92 -7.98 -18.88
N SER A 384 -40.09 -8.77 -19.56
CA SER A 384 -39.14 -8.23 -20.54
C SER A 384 -39.88 -7.35 -21.56
N PRO A 385 -39.28 -6.20 -22.02
CA PRO A 385 -39.89 -5.35 -23.03
C PRO A 385 -40.39 -6.07 -24.29
N ALA A 386 -39.77 -7.20 -24.63
CA ALA A 386 -40.20 -8.09 -25.69
C ALA A 386 -41.59 -8.70 -25.46
N ARG A 387 -42.02 -8.90 -24.20
CA ARG A 387 -43.38 -9.36 -23.87
C ARG A 387 -44.45 -8.25 -23.92
N LEU A 388 -44.06 -7.00 -23.71
CA LEU A 388 -44.95 -5.88 -23.83
C LEU A 388 -45.36 -5.61 -25.29
N LEU A 389 -44.48 -5.96 -26.24
CA LEU A 389 -44.75 -5.84 -27.67
C LEU A 389 -45.64 -6.96 -28.24
N THR A 390 -45.68 -8.11 -27.55
CA THR A 390 -46.51 -9.27 -27.98
C THR A 390 -47.89 -9.33 -27.32
N ARG A 391 -48.22 -8.47 -26.36
CA ARG A 391 -49.52 -8.42 -25.69
C ARG A 391 -50.65 -7.78 -26.52
N GLY A 392 -50.39 -7.46 -27.79
CA GLY A 392 -51.42 -7.00 -28.75
C GLY A 392 -52.19 -8.10 -29.46
N ALA A 393 -51.87 -9.37 -29.23
CA ALA A 393 -52.59 -10.51 -29.84
C ALA A 393 -52.79 -11.63 -28.80
N GLY A 394 -54.01 -11.73 -28.27
CA GLY A 394 -54.62 -12.89 -27.63
C GLY A 394 -53.84 -13.59 -26.49
N ALA A 395 -54.23 -13.32 -25.25
CA ALA A 395 -53.64 -14.00 -24.10
C ALA A 395 -54.56 -15.12 -23.60
N GLU A 396 -54.11 -16.36 -23.69
CA GLU A 396 -54.58 -17.44 -22.87
C GLU A 396 -53.62 -17.68 -21.68
N THR A 397 -54.18 -17.75 -20.49
CA THR A 397 -53.51 -17.91 -19.21
C THR A 397 -53.04 -19.36 -19.06
N ALA A 398 -51.73 -19.58 -19.16
CA ALA A 398 -51.09 -20.83 -18.72
C ALA A 398 -50.59 -20.63 -17.28
N GLY A 399 -50.97 -21.58 -16.40
CA GLY A 399 -50.68 -21.54 -14.98
C GLY A 399 -49.20 -21.40 -14.63
N GLU A 400 -48.90 -20.44 -13.78
CA GLU A 400 -47.57 -20.14 -13.29
C GLU A 400 -47.05 -21.29 -12.40
N ARG A 401 -46.06 -22.03 -12.90
CA ARG A 401 -45.22 -22.81 -12.00
C ARG A 401 -44.31 -21.84 -11.25
N PRO A 402 -44.13 -21.99 -9.94
CA PRO A 402 -43.23 -21.17 -9.18
C PRO A 402 -41.78 -21.37 -9.74
N VAL A 403 -41.23 -20.33 -10.30
CA VAL A 403 -39.83 -20.32 -10.72
C VAL A 403 -39.00 -20.37 -9.43
N ARG A 404 -38.29 -21.50 -9.20
CA ARG A 404 -37.28 -21.55 -8.14
C ARG A 404 -36.31 -20.42 -8.37
N ALA A 405 -36.20 -19.54 -7.39
CA ALA A 405 -35.27 -18.42 -7.47
C ALA A 405 -33.84 -18.94 -7.59
N PRO A 406 -33.02 -18.30 -8.43
CA PRO A 406 -31.61 -18.63 -8.52
C PRO A 406 -30.90 -18.33 -7.19
N THR A 407 -29.88 -19.12 -6.89
CA THR A 407 -29.17 -19.11 -5.60
C THR A 407 -28.26 -17.88 -5.41
N ASN A 408 -28.01 -17.11 -6.46
CA ASN A 408 -27.29 -15.85 -6.37
C ASN A 408 -27.89 -14.79 -7.29
N VAL A 409 -28.06 -13.60 -6.79
CA VAL A 409 -28.59 -12.44 -7.51
C VAL A 409 -27.67 -11.26 -7.26
N ARG A 410 -27.28 -10.58 -8.33
CA ARG A 410 -26.60 -9.31 -8.23
C ARG A 410 -27.63 -8.21 -7.96
N TRP A 411 -27.83 -7.92 -6.68
CA TRP A 411 -28.77 -6.90 -6.25
C TRP A 411 -28.07 -5.54 -6.24
N ARG A 412 -28.63 -4.62 -7.02
CA ARG A 412 -28.18 -3.24 -6.95
C ARG A 412 -28.80 -2.57 -5.74
N ARG A 413 -28.02 -1.83 -4.98
CA ARG A 413 -28.45 -1.08 -3.79
C ARG A 413 -29.62 -0.14 -4.06
N ALA A 414 -29.92 0.17 -5.32
CA ALA A 414 -31.10 0.91 -5.72
C ALA A 414 -32.43 0.22 -5.32
N ALA A 415 -32.42 -1.09 -5.06
CA ALA A 415 -33.57 -1.75 -4.45
C ALA A 415 -33.73 -1.35 -2.97
N PHE A 416 -32.70 -0.83 -2.33
CA PHE A 416 -32.68 -0.42 -0.93
C PHE A 416 -33.08 1.05 -0.71
N HIS A 417 -33.04 1.91 -1.73
CA HIS A 417 -33.37 3.33 -1.58
C HIS A 417 -34.85 3.68 -1.61
N GLY A 418 -35.72 2.68 -1.67
CA GLY A 418 -37.17 2.88 -1.44
C GLY A 418 -37.61 2.74 0.02
N VAL A 419 -36.65 2.42 0.91
CA VAL A 419 -36.89 2.31 2.36
C VAL A 419 -36.19 3.48 3.02
N ASP A 420 -37.00 4.49 3.40
CA ASP A 420 -36.53 5.62 4.20
C ASP A 420 -35.92 5.06 5.51
N ARG A 421 -34.78 5.63 5.96
CA ARG A 421 -34.16 5.27 7.27
C ARG A 421 -35.12 5.39 8.45
N ARG A 422 -36.26 6.06 8.26
CA ARG A 422 -37.33 6.22 9.25
C ARG A 422 -38.18 4.97 9.45
N ASP A 423 -38.12 3.99 8.54
CA ASP A 423 -38.94 2.76 8.63
C ASP A 423 -38.25 1.63 9.38
N TYR A 424 -37.00 1.82 9.83
CA TYR A 424 -36.31 0.95 10.76
C TYR A 424 -36.17 1.71 12.08
N GLY A 425 -37.24 1.68 12.87
CA GLY A 425 -37.20 2.11 14.25
C GLY A 425 -36.22 1.24 15.02
N GLU A 426 -35.32 1.94 15.72
CA GLU A 426 -34.45 1.54 16.83
C GLU A 426 -33.67 0.24 16.71
#